data_e743b0d5e23758b6ffa613f2257acecc
#
_entry.id   e743b0d5e23758b6ffa613f2257acecc
#
_cell.length_a   1.000
_cell.length_b   1.000
_cell.length_c   1.000
_cell.angle_alpha   90.00
_cell.angle_beta   90.00
_cell.angle_gamma   90.00
#
_symmetry.space_group_name_H-M   'P 1'
#
loop_
_entity.id
_entity.type
_entity.pdbx_description
1 polymer ?
#
loop_
_entity_poly.entity_id
_entity_poly.type
_entity_poly.pdbx_seq_one_letter_code
_entity_poly.pdbx_strand_id
1 'polypeptide(L)'
;MTESESWKKVEAFFEENFDTEKNTPIETMLFLIGVQELGSGKQKYSKDDKVNLIHIAVCRLLEPFGYYKFSHYDDDGYPHFNETDQLPELKPNEQQILMKKAIIQYFMDEELF
;
A
#
# COMPACT_ATOMS: atom_id res chain seq x y z
N MET A 1 13.79 -7.28 15.54
CA MET A 1 14.02 -6.14 14.61
C MET A 1 13.13 -4.98 15.04
N THR A 2 13.67 -3.77 15.10
CA THR A 2 12.89 -2.59 15.43
C THR A 2 12.08 -2.12 14.23
N GLU A 3 11.07 -1.30 14.49
CA GLU A 3 10.26 -0.71 13.41
C GLU A 3 11.13 0.17 12.48
N SER A 4 12.07 0.91 13.06
CA SER A 4 13.00 1.74 12.30
C SER A 4 13.89 0.90 11.37
N GLU A 5 14.39 -0.23 11.85
CA GLU A 5 15.19 -1.14 11.04
C GLU A 5 14.36 -1.76 9.92
N SER A 6 13.12 -2.17 10.23
CA SER A 6 12.20 -2.73 9.24
C SER A 6 11.87 -1.69 8.16
N TRP A 7 11.66 -0.43 8.56
CA TRP A 7 11.37 0.64 7.61
C TRP A 7 12.53 0.89 6.66
N LYS A 8 13.77 0.85 7.16
CA LYS A 8 14.95 0.97 6.30
C LYS A 8 15.02 -0.16 5.27
N LYS A 9 14.62 -1.36 5.63
CA LYS A 9 14.56 -2.48 4.69
C LYS A 9 13.49 -2.26 3.63
N VAL A 10 12.35 -1.70 4.00
CA VAL A 10 11.30 -1.34 3.04
C VAL A 10 11.83 -0.32 2.04
N GLU A 11 12.47 0.74 2.52
CA GLU A 11 13.06 1.77 1.66
C GLU A 11 14.09 1.18 0.70
N ALA A 12 14.98 0.32 1.22
CA ALA A 12 15.99 -0.35 0.40
C ALA A 12 15.36 -1.22 -0.68
N PHE A 13 14.28 -1.92 -0.35
CA PHE A 13 13.55 -2.76 -1.31
C PHE A 13 13.05 -1.94 -2.49
N PHE A 14 12.43 -0.78 -2.24
CA PHE A 14 11.92 0.06 -3.30
C PHE A 14 13.05 0.67 -4.14
N GLU A 15 14.14 1.10 -3.52
CA GLU A 15 15.29 1.65 -4.23
C GLU A 15 15.93 0.61 -5.15
N GLU A 16 16.05 -0.64 -4.71
CA GLU A 16 16.70 -1.70 -5.47
C GLU A 16 15.82 -2.28 -6.58
N ASN A 17 14.51 -2.40 -6.34
CA ASN A 17 13.61 -3.12 -7.25
C ASN A 17 12.83 -2.23 -8.21
N PHE A 18 12.70 -0.93 -7.91
CA PHE A 18 11.90 -0.03 -8.73
C PHE A 18 12.68 1.19 -9.21
N ASP A 19 14.01 1.19 -9.02
CA ASP A 19 14.89 2.27 -9.44
C ASP A 19 14.40 3.63 -8.94
N THR A 20 13.89 3.65 -7.71
CA THR A 20 13.41 4.86 -7.07
C THR A 20 14.56 5.63 -6.43
N GLU A 21 14.36 6.93 -6.24
CA GLU A 21 15.34 7.75 -5.52
C GLU A 21 15.36 7.37 -4.03
N LYS A 22 16.44 7.76 -3.35
CA LYS A 22 16.53 7.60 -1.91
C LYS A 22 15.37 8.32 -1.23
N ASN A 23 14.89 7.76 -0.11
CA ASN A 23 13.79 8.30 0.65
C ASN A 23 12.50 8.36 -0.19
N THR A 24 12.18 7.25 -0.85
CA THR A 24 10.94 7.13 -1.64
C THR A 24 9.73 7.58 -0.81
N PRO A 25 8.92 8.51 -1.32
CA PRO A 25 7.72 8.93 -0.61
C PRO A 25 6.73 7.77 -0.40
N ILE A 26 6.02 7.81 0.71
CA ILE A 26 5.00 6.78 1.02
C ILE A 26 3.97 6.68 -0.11
N GLU A 27 3.57 7.81 -0.66
CA GLU A 27 2.61 7.84 -1.77
C GLU A 27 3.09 7.04 -2.98
N THR A 28 4.38 7.16 -3.32
CA THR A 28 4.98 6.36 -4.40
C THR A 28 5.00 4.89 -4.04
N MET A 29 5.33 4.54 -2.80
CA MET A 29 5.29 3.15 -2.34
C MET A 29 3.88 2.58 -2.47
N LEU A 30 2.86 3.33 -2.06
CA LEU A 30 1.46 2.91 -2.14
C LEU A 30 1.05 2.68 -3.60
N PHE A 31 1.44 3.57 -4.49
CA PHE A 31 1.17 3.40 -5.92
C PHE A 31 1.76 2.08 -6.43
N LEU A 32 3.03 1.81 -6.11
CA LEU A 32 3.71 0.60 -6.58
C LEU A 32 3.09 -0.67 -5.99
N ILE A 33 2.68 -0.63 -4.73
CA ILE A 33 1.94 -1.74 -4.12
C ILE A 33 0.60 -1.95 -4.84
N GLY A 34 -0.10 -0.87 -5.16
CA GLY A 34 -1.35 -0.94 -5.91
C GLY A 34 -1.18 -1.57 -7.28
N VAL A 35 -0.11 -1.22 -7.99
CA VAL A 35 0.22 -1.83 -9.27
C VAL A 35 0.44 -3.33 -9.13
N GLN A 36 1.18 -3.74 -8.10
CA GLN A 36 1.44 -5.15 -7.84
C GLN A 36 0.15 -5.91 -7.51
N GLU A 37 -0.71 -5.33 -6.70
CA GLU A 37 -1.98 -5.95 -6.33
C GLU A 37 -2.94 -6.07 -7.50
N LEU A 38 -2.92 -5.11 -8.42
CA LEU A 38 -3.75 -5.18 -9.62
C LEU A 38 -3.25 -6.26 -10.59
N GLY A 39 -1.91 -6.40 -10.72
CA GLY A 39 -1.31 -7.45 -11.54
C GLY A 39 -1.60 -7.33 -13.03
N SER A 40 -2.02 -6.17 -13.51
CA SER A 40 -2.44 -6.02 -14.91
C SER A 40 -1.30 -5.91 -15.91
N GLY A 41 -0.10 -5.62 -15.47
CA GLY A 41 1.04 -5.41 -16.36
C GLY A 41 0.96 -4.15 -17.21
N LYS A 42 -0.01 -3.29 -16.96
CA LYS A 42 -0.17 -2.03 -17.68
C LYS A 42 1.04 -1.14 -17.43
N GLN A 43 1.52 -0.46 -18.49
CA GLN A 43 2.77 0.31 -18.39
C GLN A 43 2.53 1.81 -18.21
N LYS A 44 1.37 2.29 -18.56
CA LYS A 44 1.02 3.69 -18.41
C LYS A 44 -0.27 3.84 -17.63
N TYR A 45 -0.27 4.77 -16.70
CA TYR A 45 -1.41 5.04 -15.83
C TYR A 45 -1.78 6.50 -15.94
N SER A 46 -3.08 6.78 -16.10
CA SER A 46 -3.60 8.14 -16.01
C SER A 46 -3.51 8.64 -14.58
N LYS A 47 -3.75 9.93 -14.38
CA LYS A 47 -3.79 10.51 -13.03
C LYS A 47 -4.88 9.83 -12.18
N ASP A 48 -6.03 9.56 -12.77
CA ASP A 48 -7.14 8.90 -12.08
C ASP A 48 -6.79 7.45 -11.73
N ASP A 49 -6.11 6.74 -12.64
CA ASP A 49 -5.61 5.39 -12.38
C ASP A 49 -4.68 5.37 -11.17
N LYS A 50 -3.77 6.36 -11.08
CA LYS A 50 -2.82 6.43 -9.95
C LYS A 50 -3.54 6.63 -8.63
N VAL A 51 -4.55 7.49 -8.60
CA VAL A 51 -5.35 7.72 -7.39
C VAL A 51 -6.06 6.43 -6.97
N ASN A 52 -6.65 5.74 -7.94
CA ASN A 52 -7.34 4.48 -7.68
C ASN A 52 -6.40 3.40 -7.15
N LEU A 53 -5.19 3.31 -7.73
CA LEU A 53 -4.20 2.32 -7.29
C LEU A 53 -3.68 2.61 -5.89
N ILE A 54 -3.47 3.87 -5.54
CA ILE A 54 -3.10 4.25 -4.17
C ILE A 54 -4.21 3.86 -3.20
N HIS A 55 -5.46 4.12 -3.56
CA HIS A 55 -6.60 3.73 -2.72
C HIS A 55 -6.68 2.22 -2.52
N ILE A 56 -6.48 1.45 -3.58
CA ILE A 56 -6.45 -0.02 -3.52
C ILE A 56 -5.37 -0.48 -2.55
N ALA A 57 -4.17 0.11 -2.64
CA ALA A 57 -3.07 -0.23 -1.74
C ALA A 57 -3.43 0.07 -0.29
N VAL A 58 -4.01 1.22 0.00
CA VAL A 58 -4.43 1.59 1.36
C VAL A 58 -5.42 0.56 1.90
N CYS A 59 -6.43 0.21 1.12
CA CYS A 59 -7.44 -0.75 1.55
C CYS A 59 -6.84 -2.13 1.79
N ARG A 60 -5.99 -2.59 0.88
CA ARG A 60 -5.33 -3.89 1.01
C ARG A 60 -4.42 -3.96 2.22
N LEU A 61 -3.66 -2.89 2.47
CA LEU A 61 -2.74 -2.82 3.60
C LEU A 61 -3.47 -2.79 4.94
N LEU A 62 -4.64 -2.18 4.99
CA LEU A 62 -5.42 -2.06 6.23
C LEU A 62 -6.42 -3.20 6.43
N GLU A 63 -6.57 -4.09 5.46
CA GLU A 63 -7.45 -5.25 5.60
C GLU A 63 -7.03 -6.17 6.76
N PRO A 64 -5.74 -6.52 6.92
CA PRO A 64 -5.31 -7.35 8.04
C PRO A 64 -5.55 -6.71 9.42
N PHE A 65 -5.68 -5.39 9.46
CA PHE A 65 -5.98 -4.66 10.69
C PHE A 65 -7.47 -4.64 11.02
N GLY A 66 -8.31 -5.15 10.13
CA GLY A 66 -9.76 -5.15 10.30
C GLY A 66 -10.45 -3.85 9.92
N TYR A 67 -9.75 -2.92 9.25
CA TYR A 67 -10.30 -1.60 8.92
C TYR A 67 -11.00 -1.55 7.57
N TYR A 68 -10.66 -2.48 6.68
CA TYR A 68 -11.30 -2.65 5.38
C TYR A 68 -11.55 -4.12 5.12
N LYS A 69 -12.57 -4.40 4.34
CA LYS A 69 -12.93 -5.78 3.95
C LYS A 69 -13.13 -5.83 2.45
N PHE A 70 -12.47 -6.79 1.80
CA PHE A 70 -12.65 -7.01 0.37
C PHE A 70 -14.12 -7.29 0.05
N SER A 71 -14.61 -6.67 -1.00
CA SER A 71 -15.97 -6.84 -1.47
C SER A 71 -16.04 -7.67 -2.76
N HIS A 72 -15.52 -7.12 -3.84
CA HIS A 72 -15.63 -7.77 -5.15
C HIS A 72 -14.64 -7.12 -6.12
N TYR A 73 -14.45 -7.77 -7.28
CA TYR A 73 -13.77 -7.16 -8.41
C TYR A 73 -14.82 -6.56 -9.35
N ASP A 74 -14.52 -5.37 -9.91
CA ASP A 74 -15.40 -4.77 -10.91
C ASP A 74 -15.10 -5.34 -12.30
N ASP A 75 -15.82 -4.85 -13.33
CA ASP A 75 -15.69 -5.35 -14.69
C ASP A 75 -14.31 -5.10 -15.29
N ASP A 76 -13.59 -4.10 -14.80
CA ASP A 76 -12.22 -3.80 -15.23
C ASP A 76 -11.17 -4.56 -14.45
N GLY A 77 -11.57 -5.40 -13.50
CA GLY A 77 -10.67 -6.21 -12.68
C GLY A 77 -10.12 -5.50 -11.46
N TYR A 78 -10.64 -4.33 -11.12
CA TYR A 78 -10.19 -3.58 -9.95
C TYR A 78 -10.89 -4.09 -8.69
N PRO A 79 -10.14 -4.36 -7.62
CA PRO A 79 -10.75 -4.79 -6.36
C PRO A 79 -11.43 -3.62 -5.64
N HIS A 80 -12.58 -3.91 -5.05
CA HIS A 80 -13.35 -2.97 -4.25
C HIS A 80 -13.40 -3.44 -2.81
N PHE A 81 -13.28 -2.48 -1.89
CA PHE A 81 -13.27 -2.75 -0.44
C PHE A 81 -14.31 -1.88 0.25
N ASN A 82 -14.85 -2.40 1.33
CA ASN A 82 -15.77 -1.66 2.20
C ASN A 82 -15.06 -1.27 3.49
N GLU A 83 -15.28 -0.03 3.94
CA GLU A 83 -14.83 0.38 5.26
C GLU A 83 -15.60 -0.41 6.32
N THR A 84 -14.91 -0.75 7.41
CA THR A 84 -15.56 -1.33 8.57
C THR A 84 -15.77 -0.25 9.62
N ASP A 85 -16.60 -0.54 10.62
CA ASP A 85 -16.79 0.35 11.76
C ASP A 85 -15.58 0.39 12.70
N GLN A 86 -14.55 -0.40 12.42
CA GLN A 86 -13.30 -0.41 13.17
C GLN A 86 -12.28 0.62 12.66
N LEU A 87 -12.52 1.21 11.49
CA LEU A 87 -11.60 2.20 10.92
C LEU A 87 -11.57 3.46 11.79
N PRO A 88 -10.43 3.79 12.42
CA PRO A 88 -10.36 4.96 13.29
C PRO A 88 -10.27 6.26 12.50
N GLU A 89 -10.74 7.35 13.13
CA GLU A 89 -10.48 8.68 12.61
C GLU A 89 -9.09 9.11 13.07
N LEU A 90 -8.20 9.36 12.12
CA LEU A 90 -6.82 9.69 12.41
C LEU A 90 -6.44 11.05 11.84
N LYS A 91 -5.59 11.77 12.57
CA LYS A 91 -4.96 12.99 12.08
C LYS A 91 -3.90 12.61 11.03
N PRO A 92 -3.49 13.54 10.13
CA PRO A 92 -2.53 13.20 9.07
C PRO A 92 -1.24 12.54 9.56
N ASN A 93 -0.67 12.99 10.66
CA ASN A 93 0.55 12.36 11.19
C ASN A 93 0.28 10.96 11.72
N GLU A 94 -0.88 10.72 12.31
CA GLU A 94 -1.28 9.41 12.78
C GLU A 94 -1.55 8.46 11.61
N GLN A 95 -2.11 8.98 10.52
CA GLN A 95 -2.32 8.21 9.29
C GLN A 95 -0.99 7.74 8.72
N GLN A 96 0.03 8.60 8.70
CA GLN A 96 1.35 8.21 8.21
C GLN A 96 2.00 7.13 9.07
N ILE A 97 1.86 7.23 10.39
CA ILE A 97 2.37 6.21 11.31
C ILE A 97 1.70 4.87 11.03
N LEU A 98 0.38 4.88 10.87
CA LEU A 98 -0.37 3.66 10.56
C LEU A 98 0.05 3.08 9.21
N MET A 99 0.23 3.92 8.19
CA MET A 99 0.65 3.47 6.86
C MET A 99 2.03 2.80 6.90
N LYS A 100 2.98 3.36 7.65
CA LYS A 100 4.30 2.73 7.80
C LYS A 100 4.19 1.35 8.43
N LYS A 101 3.41 1.22 9.49
CA LYS A 101 3.18 -0.07 10.14
C LYS A 101 2.53 -1.07 9.18
N ALA A 102 1.56 -0.61 8.42
CA ALA A 102 0.84 -1.45 7.48
C ALA A 102 1.74 -1.92 6.34
N ILE A 103 2.60 -1.07 5.82
CA ILE A 103 3.56 -1.43 4.77
C ILE A 103 4.56 -2.45 5.30
N ILE A 104 5.09 -2.25 6.50
CA ILE A 104 6.00 -3.21 7.13
C ILE A 104 5.31 -4.57 7.28
N GLN A 105 4.07 -4.57 7.76
CA GLN A 105 3.31 -5.81 7.94
C GLN A 105 3.09 -6.51 6.58
N TYR A 106 2.77 -5.77 5.54
CA TYR A 106 2.61 -6.31 4.20
C TYR A 106 3.91 -6.98 3.73
N PHE A 107 5.06 -6.35 3.95
CA PHE A 107 6.35 -6.92 3.57
C PHE A 107 6.65 -8.21 4.34
N MET A 108 6.29 -8.25 5.61
CA MET A 108 6.46 -9.46 6.43
C MET A 108 5.54 -10.58 5.96
N ASP A 109 4.27 -10.26 5.71
CA ASP A 109 3.26 -11.24 5.29
C ASP A 109 3.58 -11.83 3.91
N GLU A 110 4.11 -11.02 3.01
CA GLU A 110 4.49 -11.43 1.67
C GLU A 110 5.94 -11.93 1.59
N GLU A 111 6.63 -11.97 2.72
CA GLU A 111 8.01 -12.44 2.82
C GLU A 111 8.96 -11.71 1.85
N LEU A 112 8.81 -10.38 1.75
CA LEU A 112 9.62 -9.57 0.84
C LEU A 112 10.98 -9.17 1.42
N PHE A 113 11.19 -9.40 2.71
CA PHE A 113 12.50 -9.25 3.33
C PHE A 113 12.71 -10.21 4.50
#